data_5cbbb074ae927341032499458c2dc167
#
_entry.id   5cbbb074ae927341032499458c2dc167
#
_cell.length_a   1.000
_cell.length_b   1.000
_cell.length_c   1.000
_cell.angle_alpha   90.00
_cell.angle_beta   90.00
_cell.angle_gamma   90.00
#
_symmetry.space_group_name_H-M   'P 1'
#
loop_
_entity.id
_entity.type
_entity.pdbx_description
1 polymer ?
#
loop_
_entity_poly.entity_id
_entity_poly.type
_entity_poly.pdbx_seq_one_letter_code
_entity_poly.pdbx_strand_id
1 'polypeptide(L)'
;LAPGSFDAVNICGVLEHLKNPGEVLSEAHRLLKNEGLLVVLVPDIGSFEFKLGRESWFHLDLPFHLFHFTEEGLSRLLRKKGFKLKRIQRFHLEYSLFGWLQTLLNFSKIRFNLFYDMLKSGSLRGDDTGQINFFGIIATLLLLPIYFPLALSFSILEPILFKRGGIIQVYASKEQT
;
A
#
# COMPACT_ATOMS: atom_id res chain seq x y z
N LEU A 1 -25.14 -10.47 6.41
CA LEU A 1 -24.40 -11.73 6.52
C LEU A 1 -24.45 -12.24 7.97
N ALA A 2 -24.50 -13.56 8.15
CA ALA A 2 -24.58 -14.17 9.48
C ALA A 2 -23.24 -13.99 10.24
N PRO A 3 -23.28 -13.78 11.58
CA PRO A 3 -22.07 -13.81 12.40
C PRO A 3 -21.38 -15.17 12.31
N GLY A 4 -20.06 -15.19 12.37
CA GLY A 4 -19.27 -16.42 12.39
C GLY A 4 -19.42 -17.28 11.15
N SER A 5 -19.66 -16.70 9.98
CA SER A 5 -19.89 -17.43 8.73
C SER A 5 -18.68 -17.59 7.84
N PHE A 6 -17.58 -16.86 8.10
CA PHE A 6 -16.40 -16.86 7.26
C PHE A 6 -15.17 -17.42 7.98
N ASP A 7 -14.40 -18.25 7.28
CA ASP A 7 -13.11 -18.74 7.74
C ASP A 7 -12.00 -17.68 7.58
N ALA A 8 -12.14 -16.80 6.57
CA ALA A 8 -11.22 -15.72 6.32
C ALA A 8 -11.92 -14.47 5.76
N VAL A 9 -11.42 -13.30 6.13
CA VAL A 9 -11.80 -12.00 5.57
C VAL A 9 -10.52 -11.30 5.09
N ASN A 10 -10.55 -10.78 3.87
CA ASN A 10 -9.43 -10.08 3.26
C ASN A 10 -9.81 -8.62 2.98
N ILE A 11 -8.99 -7.68 3.48
CA ILE A 11 -9.15 -6.23 3.31
C ILE A 11 -7.82 -5.69 2.77
N CYS A 12 -7.65 -5.74 1.45
CA CYS A 12 -6.41 -5.33 0.78
C CYS A 12 -6.65 -4.06 -0.04
N GLY A 13 -5.91 -2.98 0.25
CA GLY A 13 -6.02 -1.71 -0.46
C GLY A 13 -7.41 -1.07 -0.33
N VAL A 14 -8.02 -1.18 0.84
CA VAL A 14 -9.39 -0.68 1.09
C VAL A 14 -9.46 0.15 2.36
N LEU A 15 -8.78 -0.27 3.41
CA LEU A 15 -8.94 0.31 4.76
C LEU A 15 -8.55 1.79 4.81
N GLU A 16 -7.55 2.17 4.02
CA GLU A 16 -7.05 3.53 3.87
C GLU A 16 -8.05 4.50 3.23
N HIS A 17 -8.99 3.99 2.43
CA HIS A 17 -10.01 4.79 1.74
C HIS A 17 -11.29 4.99 2.56
N LEU A 18 -11.44 4.30 3.68
CA LEU A 18 -12.68 4.28 4.45
C LEU A 18 -12.73 5.42 5.46
N LYS A 19 -13.90 6.07 5.60
CA LYS A 19 -14.11 7.10 6.63
C LYS A 19 -14.02 6.53 8.05
N ASN A 20 -14.48 5.30 8.27
CA ASN A 20 -14.54 4.62 9.56
C ASN A 20 -13.89 3.23 9.51
N PRO A 21 -12.55 3.13 9.41
CA PRO A 21 -11.87 1.84 9.29
C PRO A 21 -12.14 0.91 10.49
N GLY A 22 -12.37 1.50 11.68
CA GLY A 22 -12.68 0.74 12.88
C GLY A 22 -14.03 0.03 12.85
N GLU A 23 -15.03 0.55 12.14
CA GLU A 23 -16.34 -0.10 11.98
C GLU A 23 -16.23 -1.32 11.06
N VAL A 24 -15.48 -1.18 9.97
CA VAL A 24 -15.26 -2.29 9.03
C VAL A 24 -14.49 -3.42 9.70
N LEU A 25 -13.50 -3.12 10.54
CA LEU A 25 -12.80 -4.12 11.33
C LEU A 25 -13.71 -4.79 12.38
N SER A 26 -14.64 -4.04 12.99
CA SER A 26 -15.65 -4.63 13.90
C SER A 26 -16.60 -5.57 13.17
N GLU A 27 -17.01 -5.20 11.95
CA GLU A 27 -17.85 -6.06 11.12
C GLU A 27 -17.08 -7.31 10.64
N ALA A 28 -15.81 -7.16 10.24
CA ALA A 28 -14.96 -8.30 9.91
C ALA A 28 -14.83 -9.27 11.11
N HIS A 29 -14.64 -8.72 12.32
CA HIS A 29 -14.61 -9.52 13.54
C HIS A 29 -15.93 -10.27 13.79
N ARG A 30 -17.07 -9.61 13.59
CA ARG A 30 -18.39 -10.24 13.73
C ARG A 30 -18.59 -11.38 12.75
N LEU A 31 -18.17 -11.21 11.50
CA LEU A 31 -18.35 -12.16 10.40
C LEU A 31 -17.46 -13.38 10.49
N LEU A 32 -16.24 -13.22 11.06
CA LEU A 32 -15.28 -14.31 11.19
C LEU A 32 -15.74 -15.36 12.22
N LYS A 33 -15.51 -16.62 11.89
CA LYS A 33 -15.56 -17.72 12.85
C LYS A 33 -14.53 -17.53 13.96
N ASN A 34 -14.66 -18.26 15.07
CA ASN A 34 -13.60 -18.34 16.09
C ASN A 34 -12.31 -18.83 15.42
N GLU A 35 -11.18 -18.22 15.75
CA GLU A 35 -9.88 -18.44 15.11
C GLU A 35 -9.83 -18.11 13.60
N GLY A 36 -10.91 -17.55 13.03
CA GLY A 36 -10.95 -17.12 11.62
C GLY A 36 -9.88 -16.07 11.32
N LEU A 37 -9.36 -16.09 10.10
CA LEU A 37 -8.22 -15.28 9.65
C LEU A 37 -8.68 -13.95 9.08
N LEU A 38 -8.14 -12.86 9.60
CA LEU A 38 -8.18 -11.54 8.98
C LEU A 38 -6.85 -11.26 8.28
N VAL A 39 -6.91 -10.82 7.03
CA VAL A 39 -5.77 -10.31 6.28
C VAL A 39 -6.03 -8.85 5.95
N VAL A 40 -5.13 -7.96 6.35
CA VAL A 40 -5.20 -6.52 6.02
C VAL A 40 -3.92 -6.12 5.32
N LEU A 41 -4.04 -5.47 4.16
CA LEU A 41 -2.91 -4.90 3.43
C LEU A 41 -3.17 -3.40 3.22
N VAL A 42 -2.22 -2.57 3.67
CA VAL A 42 -2.26 -1.10 3.56
C VAL A 42 -0.86 -0.52 3.38
N PRO A 43 -0.74 0.69 2.84
CA PRO A 43 0.51 1.45 2.85
C PRO A 43 0.99 1.78 4.27
N ASP A 44 2.32 1.73 4.50
CA ASP A 44 2.95 2.13 5.77
C ASP A 44 3.65 3.49 5.64
N ILE A 45 3.03 4.53 6.20
CA ILE A 45 3.65 5.87 6.26
C ILE A 45 4.87 5.92 7.19
N GLY A 46 5.10 4.87 8.01
CA GLY A 46 6.32 4.69 8.80
C GLY A 46 7.50 4.13 8.00
N SER A 47 7.33 3.78 6.73
CA SER A 47 8.33 3.20 5.84
C SER A 47 9.52 4.12 5.57
N PHE A 48 10.65 3.53 5.17
CA PHE A 48 11.78 4.30 4.65
C PHE A 48 11.46 4.90 3.28
N GLU A 49 10.67 4.18 2.47
CA GLU A 49 10.15 4.68 1.20
C GLU A 49 9.41 6.02 1.38
N PHE A 50 8.49 6.12 2.36
CA PHE A 50 7.84 7.40 2.67
C PHE A 50 8.82 8.45 3.21
N LYS A 51 9.74 8.08 4.11
CA LYS A 51 10.71 9.02 4.68
C LYS A 51 11.58 9.67 3.60
N LEU A 52 11.95 8.91 2.58
CA LEU A 52 12.69 9.41 1.44
C LEU A 52 11.77 10.13 0.44
N GLY A 53 10.66 9.51 0.06
CA GLY A 53 9.73 9.97 -0.97
C GLY A 53 8.96 11.23 -0.62
N ARG A 54 8.54 11.36 0.64
CA ARG A 54 7.73 12.49 1.11
C ARG A 54 6.52 12.72 0.19
N GLU A 55 6.39 13.90 -0.36
CA GLU A 55 5.35 14.29 -1.33
C GLU A 55 5.40 13.50 -2.66
N SER A 56 6.56 12.92 -2.97
CA SER A 56 6.74 12.07 -4.16
C SER A 56 6.37 10.61 -3.92
N TRP A 57 6.06 10.24 -2.67
CA TRP A 57 5.72 8.86 -2.34
C TRP A 57 4.47 8.39 -3.09
N PHE A 58 4.62 7.25 -3.80
CA PHE A 58 3.56 6.72 -4.65
C PHE A 58 2.24 6.48 -3.89
N HIS A 59 2.33 5.91 -2.70
CA HIS A 59 1.17 5.54 -1.89
C HIS A 59 0.57 6.69 -1.06
N LEU A 60 1.03 7.93 -1.26
CA LEU A 60 0.41 9.09 -0.60
C LEU A 60 -1.03 9.30 -1.07
N ASP A 61 -1.27 9.15 -2.39
CA ASP A 61 -2.54 9.08 -3.12
C ASP A 61 -3.65 10.01 -2.57
N LEU A 62 -3.31 11.28 -2.33
CA LEU A 62 -4.28 12.29 -1.90
C LEU A 62 -5.15 12.75 -3.08
N PRO A 63 -6.46 12.99 -2.88
CA PRO A 63 -7.22 12.92 -1.61
C PRO A 63 -7.89 11.56 -1.35
N PHE A 64 -7.55 10.50 -2.08
CA PHE A 64 -8.25 9.20 -2.03
C PHE A 64 -7.91 8.40 -0.77
N HIS A 65 -6.66 8.45 -0.30
CA HIS A 65 -6.27 7.88 0.98
C HIS A 65 -6.66 8.81 2.12
N LEU A 66 -7.74 8.47 2.84
CA LEU A 66 -8.23 9.23 3.99
C LEU A 66 -7.43 8.95 5.27
N PHE A 67 -6.81 7.77 5.33
CA PHE A 67 -5.97 7.35 6.45
C PHE A 67 -4.60 6.89 5.94
N HIS A 68 -3.56 7.30 6.67
CA HIS A 68 -2.21 6.80 6.49
C HIS A 68 -1.82 6.03 7.74
N PHE A 69 -1.69 4.72 7.60
CA PHE A 69 -1.36 3.83 8.71
C PHE A 69 0.14 3.73 8.92
N THR A 70 0.55 3.64 10.18
CA THR A 70 1.83 3.04 10.56
C THR A 70 1.58 1.59 11.00
N GLU A 71 2.61 0.75 10.92
CA GLU A 71 2.53 -0.63 11.43
C GLU A 71 2.03 -0.68 12.87
N GLU A 72 2.54 0.21 13.73
CA GLU A 72 2.14 0.29 15.15
C GLU A 72 0.69 0.78 15.30
N GLY A 73 0.28 1.76 14.49
CA GLY A 73 -1.08 2.30 14.50
C GLY A 73 -2.10 1.24 14.10
N LEU A 74 -1.84 0.54 12.98
CA LEU A 74 -2.69 -0.55 12.51
C LEU A 74 -2.73 -1.69 13.52
N SER A 75 -1.59 -2.10 14.05
CA SER A 75 -1.49 -3.17 15.06
C SER A 75 -2.29 -2.85 16.32
N ARG A 76 -2.25 -1.61 16.79
CA ARG A 76 -3.05 -1.14 17.92
C ARG A 76 -4.54 -1.17 17.63
N LEU A 77 -4.93 -0.71 16.43
CA LEU A 77 -6.32 -0.70 16.00
C LEU A 77 -6.88 -2.13 15.93
N LEU A 78 -6.13 -3.08 15.34
CA LEU A 78 -6.52 -4.47 15.24
C LEU A 78 -6.72 -5.11 16.62
N ARG A 79 -5.76 -4.91 17.55
CA ARG A 79 -5.92 -5.42 18.94
C ARG A 79 -7.13 -4.83 19.64
N LYS A 80 -7.36 -3.52 19.49
CA LYS A 80 -8.55 -2.84 20.06
C LYS A 80 -9.86 -3.42 19.51
N LYS A 81 -9.82 -4.02 18.32
CA LYS A 81 -10.98 -4.65 17.66
C LYS A 81 -11.08 -6.17 17.90
N GLY A 82 -10.33 -6.71 18.88
CA GLY A 82 -10.40 -8.11 19.28
C GLY A 82 -9.64 -9.07 18.36
N PHE A 83 -8.60 -8.56 17.69
CA PHE A 83 -7.75 -9.38 16.84
C PHE A 83 -6.37 -9.65 17.48
N LYS A 84 -5.95 -10.89 17.45
CA LYS A 84 -4.60 -11.34 17.82
C LYS A 84 -3.72 -11.38 16.59
N LEU A 85 -2.64 -10.58 16.58
CA LEU A 85 -1.71 -10.55 15.47
C LEU A 85 -0.93 -11.87 15.39
N LYS A 86 -0.85 -12.45 14.19
CA LYS A 86 -0.12 -13.70 13.92
C LYS A 86 1.18 -13.42 13.17
N ARG A 87 1.14 -12.58 12.13
CA ARG A 87 2.29 -12.29 11.28
C ARG A 87 2.14 -10.90 10.68
N ILE A 88 3.28 -10.21 10.49
CA ILE A 88 3.37 -9.00 9.68
C ILE A 88 4.37 -9.27 8.56
N GLN A 89 3.93 -9.08 7.34
CA GLN A 89 4.76 -9.19 6.15
C GLN A 89 5.01 -7.78 5.61
N ARG A 90 6.28 -7.46 5.33
CA ARG A 90 6.74 -6.12 4.94
C ARG A 90 7.34 -6.08 3.54
N PHE A 91 7.41 -7.21 2.89
CA PHE A 91 7.92 -7.36 1.53
C PHE A 91 6.89 -8.04 0.65
N HIS A 92 6.57 -7.39 -0.44
CA HIS A 92 5.72 -7.90 -1.52
C HIS A 92 6.39 -7.50 -2.82
N LEU A 93 6.90 -8.48 -3.58
CA LEU A 93 7.72 -8.18 -4.76
C LEU A 93 7.05 -7.17 -5.69
N GLU A 94 5.78 -7.38 -6.00
CA GLU A 94 5.02 -6.50 -6.88
C GLU A 94 4.83 -5.10 -6.28
N TYR A 95 4.22 -5.00 -5.11
CA TYR A 95 3.89 -3.72 -4.48
C TYR A 95 5.13 -2.93 -4.03
N SER A 96 6.12 -3.62 -3.44
CA SER A 96 7.33 -2.96 -2.96
C SER A 96 8.19 -2.46 -4.11
N LEU A 97 8.39 -3.28 -5.14
CA LEU A 97 9.17 -2.89 -6.31
C LEU A 97 8.51 -1.74 -7.07
N PHE A 98 7.20 -1.86 -7.33
CA PHE A 98 6.46 -0.84 -8.05
C PHE A 98 6.34 0.46 -7.26
N GLY A 99 6.08 0.38 -5.96
CA GLY A 99 6.04 1.54 -5.06
C GLY A 99 7.34 2.34 -5.12
N TRP A 100 8.49 1.68 -4.92
CA TRP A 100 9.80 2.31 -5.02
C TRP A 100 10.08 2.88 -6.41
N LEU A 101 9.76 2.13 -7.47
CA LEU A 101 9.98 2.59 -8.85
C LEU A 101 9.18 3.86 -9.13
N GLN A 102 7.89 3.86 -8.81
CA GLN A 102 7.03 5.02 -9.05
C GLN A 102 7.43 6.20 -8.16
N THR A 103 7.81 5.96 -6.90
CA THR A 103 8.31 7.00 -6.00
C THR A 103 9.58 7.66 -6.56
N LEU A 104 10.54 6.88 -7.07
CA LEU A 104 11.74 7.40 -7.73
C LEU A 104 11.41 8.19 -9.00
N LEU A 105 10.48 7.69 -9.83
CA LEU A 105 10.03 8.44 -11.01
C LEU A 105 9.35 9.76 -10.64
N ASN A 106 8.56 9.78 -9.57
CA ASN A 106 7.92 11.00 -9.07
C ASN A 106 8.96 12.06 -8.61
N PHE A 107 10.11 11.66 -8.09
CA PHE A 107 11.22 12.57 -7.76
C PHE A 107 11.72 13.37 -8.95
N SER A 108 11.62 12.82 -10.16
CA SER A 108 12.05 13.50 -11.38
C SER A 108 11.17 14.69 -11.75
N LYS A 109 10.05 14.93 -11.01
CA LYS A 109 9.10 16.04 -11.21
C LYS A 109 8.57 16.18 -12.63
N ILE A 110 8.56 15.08 -13.40
CA ILE A 110 8.06 15.08 -14.77
C ILE A 110 6.54 15.23 -14.73
N ARG A 111 5.85 14.27 -14.18
CA ARG A 111 4.43 14.27 -13.84
C ARG A 111 4.21 13.22 -12.77
N PHE A 112 3.48 13.59 -11.72
CA PHE A 112 3.17 12.66 -10.64
C PHE A 112 2.39 11.46 -11.18
N ASN A 113 2.84 10.26 -10.81
CA ASN A 113 2.23 8.97 -11.19
C ASN A 113 2.09 8.70 -12.70
N LEU A 114 2.84 9.39 -13.58
CA LEU A 114 2.73 9.21 -15.03
C LEU A 114 2.87 7.75 -15.46
N PHE A 115 3.87 7.03 -14.96
CA PHE A 115 4.10 5.64 -15.34
C PHE A 115 2.98 4.71 -14.88
N TYR A 116 2.47 4.91 -13.67
CA TYR A 116 1.28 4.22 -13.17
C TYR A 116 0.05 4.45 -14.06
N ASP A 117 -0.22 5.71 -14.41
CA ASP A 117 -1.36 6.06 -15.26
C ASP A 117 -1.25 5.44 -16.65
N MET A 118 -0.06 5.42 -17.22
CA MET A 118 0.20 4.75 -18.51
C MET A 118 -0.12 3.24 -18.45
N LEU A 119 0.29 2.57 -17.38
CA LEU A 119 0.01 1.14 -17.21
C LEU A 119 -1.48 0.87 -16.96
N LYS A 120 -2.11 1.69 -16.13
CA LYS A 120 -3.52 1.53 -15.74
C LYS A 120 -4.48 1.81 -16.89
N SER A 121 -4.23 2.86 -17.67
CA SER A 121 -5.12 3.25 -18.76
C SER A 121 -4.88 2.49 -20.07
N GLY A 122 -3.71 1.82 -20.19
CA GLY A 122 -3.25 1.27 -21.47
C GLY A 122 -3.12 2.34 -22.57
N SER A 123 -3.14 3.61 -22.19
CA SER A 123 -3.13 4.75 -23.08
C SER A 123 -1.99 5.71 -22.74
N LEU A 124 -1.39 6.27 -23.77
CA LEU A 124 -0.40 7.35 -23.62
C LEU A 124 -1.04 8.72 -23.32
N ARG A 125 -2.36 8.77 -23.16
CA ARG A 125 -3.10 9.99 -22.79
C ARG A 125 -2.84 10.29 -21.33
N GLY A 126 -2.18 11.39 -21.10
CA GLY A 126 -1.55 11.66 -19.81
C GLY A 126 -2.36 12.46 -18.80
N ASP A 127 -3.55 12.94 -19.08
CA ASP A 127 -4.40 13.71 -18.15
C ASP A 127 -5.85 13.83 -18.64
N ASP A 128 -6.71 14.44 -17.84
CA ASP A 128 -8.11 14.74 -18.17
C ASP A 128 -8.25 15.71 -19.34
N THR A 129 -7.16 16.40 -19.74
CA THR A 129 -7.14 17.29 -20.91
C THR A 129 -6.96 16.55 -22.23
N GLY A 130 -6.68 15.24 -22.18
CA GLY A 130 -6.47 14.41 -23.34
C GLY A 130 -5.15 14.67 -24.09
N GLN A 131 -4.26 15.50 -23.55
CA GLN A 131 -2.96 15.80 -24.14
C GLN A 131 -1.94 14.70 -23.84
N ILE A 132 -1.20 14.28 -24.85
CA ILE A 132 -0.12 13.31 -24.68
C ILE A 132 1.09 14.04 -24.11
N ASN A 133 1.52 13.67 -22.91
CA ASN A 133 2.79 14.16 -22.35
C ASN A 133 3.97 13.41 -22.98
N PHE A 134 4.25 13.68 -24.25
CA PHE A 134 5.29 13.00 -25.01
C PHE A 134 6.68 13.15 -24.38
N PHE A 135 7.02 14.34 -23.89
CA PHE A 135 8.29 14.57 -23.20
C PHE A 135 8.37 13.73 -21.91
N GLY A 136 7.30 13.71 -21.12
CA GLY A 136 7.26 12.90 -19.88
C GLY A 136 7.39 11.42 -20.15
N ILE A 137 6.81 10.91 -21.22
CA ILE A 137 6.92 9.50 -21.62
C ILE A 137 8.37 9.17 -21.97
N ILE A 138 9.00 9.95 -22.84
CA ILE A 138 10.41 9.74 -23.20
C ILE A 138 11.31 9.80 -21.97
N ALA A 139 11.15 10.81 -21.13
CA ALA A 139 11.94 10.95 -19.91
C ALA A 139 11.74 9.76 -18.96
N THR A 140 10.50 9.28 -18.80
CA THR A 140 10.20 8.06 -18.03
C THR A 140 10.94 6.85 -18.59
N LEU A 141 10.86 6.62 -19.90
CA LEU A 141 11.53 5.49 -20.55
C LEU A 141 13.07 5.55 -20.42
N LEU A 142 13.65 6.74 -20.48
CA LEU A 142 15.09 6.93 -20.29
C LEU A 142 15.53 6.72 -18.83
N LEU A 143 14.67 7.01 -17.86
CA LEU A 143 14.95 6.84 -16.43
C LEU A 143 14.71 5.41 -15.93
N LEU A 144 13.84 4.63 -16.58
CA LEU A 144 13.54 3.26 -16.18
C LEU A 144 14.79 2.37 -16.02
N PRO A 145 15.78 2.35 -16.95
CA PRO A 145 16.99 1.52 -16.79
C PRO A 145 17.82 1.88 -15.56
N ILE A 146 17.73 3.12 -15.08
CA ILE A 146 18.45 3.62 -13.90
C ILE A 146 17.64 3.34 -12.63
N TYR A 147 16.35 3.67 -12.65
CA TYR A 147 15.50 3.59 -11.45
C TYR A 147 15.02 2.18 -11.14
N PHE A 148 14.89 1.31 -12.13
CA PHE A 148 14.48 -0.07 -11.90
C PHE A 148 15.45 -0.84 -10.99
N PRO A 149 16.79 -0.90 -11.27
CA PRO A 149 17.72 -1.58 -10.37
C PRO A 149 17.81 -0.92 -9.00
N LEU A 150 17.67 0.42 -8.90
CA LEU A 150 17.61 1.12 -7.62
C LEU A 150 16.35 0.73 -6.83
N ALA A 151 15.19 0.74 -7.48
CA ALA A 151 13.92 0.34 -6.88
C ALA A 151 13.97 -1.12 -6.39
N LEU A 152 14.53 -2.01 -7.19
CA LEU A 152 14.72 -3.41 -6.80
C LEU A 152 15.63 -3.52 -5.58
N SER A 153 16.73 -2.80 -5.56
CA SER A 153 17.65 -2.79 -4.41
C SER A 153 16.97 -2.26 -3.16
N PHE A 154 16.28 -1.13 -3.23
CA PHE A 154 15.58 -0.55 -2.09
C PHE A 154 14.43 -1.42 -1.60
N SER A 155 13.66 -2.04 -2.51
CA SER A 155 12.55 -2.93 -2.12
C SER A 155 13.01 -4.14 -1.32
N ILE A 156 14.23 -4.65 -1.59
CA ILE A 156 14.84 -5.77 -0.87
C ILE A 156 15.52 -5.30 0.43
N LEU A 157 16.27 -4.19 0.36
CA LEU A 157 17.08 -3.73 1.49
C LEU A 157 16.23 -3.10 2.60
N GLU A 158 15.15 -2.42 2.27
CA GLU A 158 14.30 -1.75 3.25
C GLU A 158 13.79 -2.72 4.34
N PRO A 159 13.13 -3.84 4.02
CA PRO A 159 12.65 -4.77 5.04
C PRO A 159 13.77 -5.44 5.83
N ILE A 160 14.96 -5.60 5.24
CA ILE A 160 16.13 -6.20 5.89
C ILE A 160 16.75 -5.23 6.90
N LEU A 161 17.05 -4.00 6.45
CA LEU A 161 17.82 -3.02 7.22
C LEU A 161 16.96 -2.26 8.23
N PHE A 162 15.76 -1.87 7.83
CA PHE A 162 14.88 -1.01 8.64
C PHE A 162 13.72 -1.76 9.27
N LYS A 163 13.52 -3.05 8.93
CA LYS A 163 12.36 -3.85 9.35
C LYS A 163 11.03 -3.15 9.05
N ARG A 164 10.98 -2.47 7.89
CA ARG A 164 9.84 -1.72 7.37
C ARG A 164 9.63 -2.06 5.89
N GLY A 165 8.52 -1.60 5.32
CA GLY A 165 8.24 -1.68 3.90
C GLY A 165 7.16 -0.68 3.53
N GLY A 166 7.15 -0.19 2.30
CA GLY A 166 6.16 0.78 1.81
C GLY A 166 4.72 0.25 1.90
N ILE A 167 4.57 -1.07 1.89
CA ILE A 167 3.31 -1.79 2.12
C ILE A 167 3.51 -2.78 3.27
N ILE A 168 2.52 -2.89 4.14
CA ILE A 168 2.45 -3.90 5.18
C ILE A 168 1.22 -4.78 5.00
N GLN A 169 1.39 -6.08 5.17
CA GLN A 169 0.30 -7.04 5.24
C GLN A 169 0.30 -7.70 6.61
N VAL A 170 -0.83 -7.53 7.30
CA VAL A 170 -1.02 -8.06 8.65
C VAL A 170 -1.97 -9.24 8.59
N TYR A 171 -1.53 -10.36 9.15
CA TYR A 171 -2.34 -11.56 9.39
C TYR A 171 -2.72 -11.58 10.86
N ALA A 172 -4.00 -11.63 11.15
CA ALA A 172 -4.53 -11.65 12.50
C ALA A 172 -5.66 -12.67 12.62
N SER A 173 -5.84 -13.27 13.78
CA SER A 173 -6.98 -14.12 14.06
C SER A 173 -7.96 -13.42 14.97
N LYS A 174 -9.24 -13.78 14.85
CA LYS A 174 -10.26 -13.42 15.83
C LYS A 174 -9.85 -13.98 17.19
N GLU A 175 -9.80 -13.13 18.22
CA GLU A 175 -9.52 -13.55 19.59
C GLU A 175 -10.77 -14.22 20.17
N GLN A 176 -10.58 -15.35 20.87
CA GLN A 176 -11.69 -15.98 21.57
C GLN A 176 -12.05 -15.09 22.77
N THR A 177 -13.30 -14.70 22.84
CA THR A 177 -13.89 -13.98 23.99
C THR A 177 -14.34 -14.97 25.04
#